data_357bba92ebdfd1891b8ff32388b7d761
#
_entry.id   357bba92ebdfd1891b8ff32388b7d761
#
_cell.length_a   1.000
_cell.length_b   1.000
_cell.length_c   1.000
_cell.angle_alpha   90.00
_cell.angle_beta   90.00
_cell.angle_gamma   90.00
#
_symmetry.space_group_name_H-M   'P 1'
#
loop_
_entity.id
_entity.type
_entity.pdbx_description
1 polymer ?
#
loop_
_entity_poly.entity_id
_entity_poly.type
_entity_poly.pdbx_seq_one_letter_code
_entity_poly.pdbx_strand_id
1 'polypeptide(L)'
;MKGIILAGGSGTRLYPLTRVTSKQLLPVYDKPMIYYPLSTLMLAGIRDILIISTPEDTPRFERLLGDGSQFGIRLSYAVQPHPDGLAQAFLIGEDFIGDDTCAMILGDNIFYGNRFRSNLREAVKDAEAGCATIFGYHVKDPERFGVVEFDQNKRVLSVEEKPEHPRSNYCVTGLYFYDNRVVEKARQVHPSARGELEITDLNRLYLEDDRLKVQLLGRGFAWLDTGTVESLMDAAVFVQTVQNRQDVIISAPEEVAYHMGWLTKAQLLAAAAQYQNAPYGAHLRAVAEDKLVFERELHD
;
A
#
# COMPACT_ATOMS: atom_id res chain seq x y z
N MET A 1 1.14 -10.53 -11.83
CA MET A 1 1.18 -10.18 -10.37
C MET A 1 -0.18 -9.76 -9.89
N LYS A 2 -0.61 -10.24 -8.74
CA LYS A 2 -1.83 -9.84 -8.02
C LYS A 2 -1.51 -8.83 -6.93
N GLY A 3 -2.48 -7.99 -6.54
CA GLY A 3 -2.34 -7.06 -5.44
C GLY A 3 -3.34 -7.34 -4.33
N ILE A 4 -2.94 -7.18 -3.07
CA ILE A 4 -3.83 -7.23 -1.91
C ILE A 4 -3.74 -5.90 -1.16
N ILE A 5 -4.89 -5.30 -0.86
CA ILE A 5 -4.98 -4.22 0.10
C ILE A 5 -5.64 -4.78 1.36
N LEU A 6 -4.88 -4.83 2.45
CA LEU A 6 -5.43 -5.25 3.74
C LEU A 6 -6.01 -4.03 4.46
N ALA A 7 -7.32 -3.92 4.42
CA ALA A 7 -8.12 -2.82 4.97
C ALA A 7 -9.00 -3.27 6.15
N GLY A 8 -8.50 -4.22 6.93
CA GLY A 8 -9.14 -4.75 8.14
C GLY A 8 -8.71 -4.01 9.40
N GLY A 9 -9.11 -4.60 10.53
CA GLY A 9 -8.77 -4.10 11.87
C GLY A 9 -9.83 -3.21 12.50
N SER A 10 -9.88 -3.21 13.83
CA SER A 10 -10.93 -2.51 14.61
C SER A 10 -10.79 -0.99 14.67
N GLY A 11 -9.62 -0.44 14.31
CA GLY A 11 -9.37 1.00 14.33
C GLY A 11 -9.53 1.68 15.70
N THR A 12 -9.48 0.93 16.80
CA THR A 12 -9.79 1.42 18.16
C THR A 12 -8.94 2.61 18.62
N ARG A 13 -7.70 2.70 18.15
CA ARG A 13 -6.80 3.83 18.44
C ARG A 13 -7.28 5.16 17.88
N LEU A 14 -8.23 5.12 16.92
CA LEU A 14 -8.86 6.30 16.29
C LEU A 14 -10.27 6.58 16.83
N TYR A 15 -10.73 5.90 17.89
CA TYR A 15 -12.04 6.20 18.47
C TYR A 15 -12.10 7.65 18.97
N PRO A 16 -13.25 8.35 18.74
CA PRO A 16 -14.53 7.85 18.22
C PRO A 16 -14.68 7.87 16.69
N LEU A 17 -13.68 8.29 15.90
CA LEU A 17 -13.76 8.45 14.44
C LEU A 17 -14.15 7.15 13.70
N THR A 18 -13.69 6.02 14.22
CA THR A 18 -13.86 4.70 13.59
C THR A 18 -14.99 3.85 14.21
N ARG A 19 -15.87 4.46 15.01
CA ARG A 19 -17.00 3.70 15.62
C ARG A 19 -18.03 3.19 14.64
N VAL A 20 -18.17 3.83 13.49
CA VAL A 20 -19.20 3.55 12.49
C VAL A 20 -18.62 3.40 11.08
N THR A 21 -17.30 3.40 10.94
CA THR A 21 -16.65 3.30 9.64
C THR A 21 -15.23 2.75 9.78
N SER A 22 -14.75 2.07 8.74
CA SER A 22 -13.35 1.66 8.64
C SER A 22 -12.41 2.87 8.67
N LYS A 23 -11.23 2.70 9.28
CA LYS A 23 -10.16 3.69 9.25
C LYS A 23 -9.81 4.11 7.82
N GLN A 24 -9.72 3.15 6.91
CA GLN A 24 -9.32 3.37 5.53
C GLN A 24 -10.37 4.13 4.68
N LEU A 25 -11.57 4.33 5.23
CA LEU A 25 -12.60 5.20 4.64
C LEU A 25 -12.58 6.63 5.19
N LEU A 26 -11.81 6.89 6.25
CA LEU A 26 -11.61 8.26 6.75
C LEU A 26 -10.87 9.09 5.70
N PRO A 27 -11.16 10.40 5.61
CA PRO A 27 -10.46 11.28 4.69
C PRO A 27 -9.03 11.53 5.16
N VAL A 28 -8.10 11.51 4.22
CA VAL A 28 -6.77 12.11 4.37
C VAL A 28 -6.70 13.27 3.41
N TYR A 29 -6.90 14.47 3.93
CA TYR A 29 -7.06 15.74 3.22
C TYR A 29 -8.27 15.74 2.27
N ASP A 30 -8.11 15.38 1.00
CA ASP A 30 -9.08 15.59 -0.08
C ASP A 30 -9.79 14.32 -0.57
N LYS A 31 -9.40 13.14 -0.08
CA LYS A 31 -9.94 11.84 -0.52
C LYS A 31 -9.88 10.77 0.58
N PRO A 32 -10.65 9.68 0.45
CA PRO A 32 -10.57 8.54 1.37
C PRO A 32 -9.16 7.92 1.38
N MET A 33 -8.72 7.50 2.56
CA MET A 33 -7.39 6.91 2.78
C MET A 33 -7.07 5.76 1.84
N ILE A 34 -8.06 4.92 1.50
CA ILE A 34 -7.87 3.74 0.63
C ILE A 34 -7.35 4.08 -0.78
N TYR A 35 -7.52 5.33 -1.26
CA TYR A 35 -7.02 5.77 -2.56
C TYR A 35 -5.50 5.77 -2.64
N TYR A 36 -4.80 5.99 -1.52
CA TYR A 36 -3.34 6.02 -1.46
C TYR A 36 -2.71 4.64 -1.69
N PRO A 37 -3.06 3.59 -0.91
CA PRO A 37 -2.55 2.25 -1.18
C PRO A 37 -3.03 1.69 -2.52
N LEU A 38 -4.24 2.02 -2.97
CA LEU A 38 -4.74 1.64 -4.29
C LEU A 38 -3.83 2.20 -5.40
N SER A 39 -3.54 3.50 -5.37
CA SER A 39 -2.64 4.15 -6.32
C SER A 39 -1.23 3.59 -6.27
N THR A 40 -0.75 3.20 -5.09
CA THR A 40 0.58 2.58 -4.93
C THR A 40 0.67 1.25 -5.68
N LEU A 41 -0.32 0.36 -5.55
CA LEU A 41 -0.35 -0.89 -6.32
C LEU A 41 -0.50 -0.64 -7.83
N MET A 42 -1.30 0.35 -8.21
CA MET A 42 -1.44 0.74 -9.60
C MET A 42 -0.13 1.27 -10.19
N LEU A 43 0.65 2.06 -9.44
CA LEU A 43 2.00 2.53 -9.84
C LEU A 43 2.99 1.37 -10.02
N ALA A 44 2.82 0.28 -9.30
CA ALA A 44 3.59 -0.96 -9.52
C ALA A 44 3.16 -1.72 -10.79
N GLY A 45 2.12 -1.26 -11.50
CA GLY A 45 1.60 -1.93 -12.69
C GLY A 45 0.55 -3.00 -12.40
N ILE A 46 0.06 -3.09 -11.17
CA ILE A 46 -0.89 -4.14 -10.74
C ILE A 46 -2.32 -3.71 -11.07
N ARG A 47 -3.05 -4.57 -11.78
CA ARG A 47 -4.44 -4.31 -12.23
C ARG A 47 -5.48 -5.21 -11.59
N ASP A 48 -5.09 -6.37 -11.07
CA ASP A 48 -5.96 -7.29 -10.34
C ASP A 48 -5.69 -7.10 -8.85
N ILE A 49 -6.66 -6.52 -8.12
CA ILE A 49 -6.47 -6.14 -6.72
C ILE A 49 -7.62 -6.69 -5.88
N LEU A 50 -7.26 -7.38 -4.80
CA LEU A 50 -8.17 -7.88 -3.78
C LEU A 50 -8.15 -6.93 -2.58
N ILE A 51 -9.32 -6.44 -2.17
CA ILE A 51 -9.50 -5.68 -0.94
C ILE A 51 -10.02 -6.64 0.13
N ILE A 52 -9.23 -6.82 1.19
CA ILE A 52 -9.62 -7.64 2.34
C ILE A 52 -10.00 -6.71 3.49
N SER A 53 -11.23 -6.84 3.98
CA SER A 53 -11.75 -5.98 5.05
C SER A 53 -12.64 -6.76 6.02
N THR A 54 -13.22 -6.05 7.02
CA THR A 54 -14.17 -6.62 7.97
C THR A 54 -15.52 -6.91 7.29
N PRO A 55 -16.37 -7.78 7.88
CA PRO A 55 -17.72 -8.02 7.38
C PRO A 55 -18.57 -6.74 7.25
N GLU A 56 -18.43 -5.82 8.22
CA GLU A 56 -19.19 -4.58 8.24
C GLU A 56 -18.73 -3.55 7.19
N ASP A 57 -17.44 -3.53 6.88
CA ASP A 57 -16.86 -2.48 6.04
C ASP A 57 -16.72 -2.90 4.57
N THR A 58 -16.64 -4.19 4.26
CA THR A 58 -16.52 -4.70 2.89
C THR A 58 -17.60 -4.11 1.96
N PRO A 59 -18.91 -4.05 2.34
CA PRO A 59 -19.93 -3.44 1.47
C PRO A 59 -19.74 -1.94 1.24
N ARG A 60 -19.04 -1.25 2.13
CA ARG A 60 -18.74 0.19 1.98
C ARG A 60 -17.61 0.41 0.98
N PHE A 61 -16.59 -0.46 0.99
CA PHE A 61 -15.54 -0.45 -0.03
C PHE A 61 -16.10 -0.80 -1.41
N GLU A 62 -16.97 -1.80 -1.51
CA GLU A 62 -17.67 -2.15 -2.76
C GLU A 62 -18.48 -0.97 -3.31
N ARG A 63 -19.19 -0.24 -2.43
CA ARG A 63 -19.95 0.95 -2.84
C ARG A 63 -19.05 2.08 -3.31
N LEU A 64 -17.90 2.29 -2.65
CA LEU A 64 -16.96 3.37 -2.98
C LEU A 64 -16.19 3.11 -4.28
N LEU A 65 -15.71 1.88 -4.46
CA LEU A 65 -14.70 1.55 -5.47
C LEU A 65 -15.25 0.68 -6.60
N GLY A 66 -16.47 0.12 -6.45
CA GLY A 66 -17.11 -0.72 -7.46
C GLY A 66 -16.25 -1.92 -7.85
N ASP A 67 -16.28 -2.26 -9.12
CA ASP A 67 -15.47 -3.33 -9.72
C ASP A 67 -14.07 -2.85 -10.18
N GLY A 68 -13.75 -1.57 -9.99
CA GLY A 68 -12.48 -0.95 -10.40
C GLY A 68 -12.41 -0.53 -11.87
N SER A 69 -13.44 -0.78 -12.67
CA SER A 69 -13.43 -0.45 -14.11
C SER A 69 -13.22 1.03 -14.38
N GLN A 70 -13.71 1.92 -13.50
CA GLN A 70 -13.50 3.37 -13.57
C GLN A 70 -12.02 3.77 -13.43
N PHE A 71 -11.18 2.91 -12.85
CA PHE A 71 -9.72 3.09 -12.73
C PHE A 71 -8.94 2.22 -13.74
N GLY A 72 -9.61 1.54 -14.66
CA GLY A 72 -8.98 0.63 -15.61
C GLY A 72 -8.34 -0.62 -14.97
N ILE A 73 -8.80 -1.02 -13.78
CA ILE A 73 -8.36 -2.19 -13.00
C ILE A 73 -9.54 -3.13 -12.73
N ARG A 74 -9.29 -4.26 -12.08
CA ARG A 74 -10.29 -5.18 -11.56
C ARG A 74 -10.15 -5.28 -10.05
N LEU A 75 -11.24 -4.99 -9.33
CA LEU A 75 -11.32 -5.13 -7.89
C LEU A 75 -12.14 -6.35 -7.53
N SER A 76 -11.65 -7.09 -6.56
CA SER A 76 -12.34 -8.17 -5.87
C SER A 76 -12.33 -7.88 -4.37
N TYR A 77 -13.24 -8.50 -3.64
CA TYR A 77 -13.41 -8.24 -2.22
C TYR A 77 -13.47 -9.55 -1.46
N ALA A 78 -12.84 -9.58 -0.28
CA ALA A 78 -12.89 -10.70 0.64
C ALA A 78 -13.03 -10.20 2.08
N VAL A 79 -13.54 -11.07 2.93
CA VAL A 79 -13.79 -10.76 4.34
C VAL A 79 -12.71 -11.42 5.20
N GLN A 80 -12.09 -10.63 6.10
CA GLN A 80 -11.32 -11.11 7.23
C GLN A 80 -12.23 -11.06 8.47
N PRO A 81 -12.75 -12.19 8.95
CA PRO A 81 -13.71 -12.20 10.07
C PRO A 81 -13.10 -11.71 11.38
N HIS A 82 -11.85 -12.05 11.63
CA HIS A 82 -11.08 -11.69 12.83
C HIS A 82 -9.70 -11.18 12.44
N PRO A 83 -9.12 -10.23 13.19
CA PRO A 83 -7.80 -9.65 12.91
C PRO A 83 -6.67 -10.60 13.37
N ASP A 84 -6.57 -11.78 12.79
CA ASP A 84 -5.64 -12.84 13.17
C ASP A 84 -4.22 -12.63 12.63
N GLY A 85 -3.89 -11.42 12.19
CA GLY A 85 -2.57 -11.01 11.73
C GLY A 85 -2.49 -10.73 10.23
N LEU A 86 -1.37 -10.12 9.81
CA LEU A 86 -1.19 -9.66 8.43
C LEU A 86 -0.95 -10.82 7.45
N ALA A 87 -0.25 -11.88 7.88
CA ALA A 87 0.03 -13.01 7.01
C ALA A 87 -1.24 -13.83 6.67
N GLN A 88 -2.32 -13.72 7.46
CA GLN A 88 -3.62 -14.34 7.14
C GLN A 88 -4.18 -13.85 5.80
N ALA A 89 -3.84 -12.63 5.37
CA ALA A 89 -4.31 -12.07 4.11
C ALA A 89 -3.99 -12.96 2.90
N PHE A 90 -2.84 -13.64 2.91
CA PHE A 90 -2.45 -14.57 1.84
C PHE A 90 -3.25 -15.86 1.85
N LEU A 91 -3.68 -16.33 3.03
CA LEU A 91 -4.54 -17.50 3.16
C LEU A 91 -5.97 -17.19 2.70
N ILE A 92 -6.50 -16.01 3.04
CA ILE A 92 -7.80 -15.52 2.57
C ILE A 92 -7.79 -15.30 1.06
N GLY A 93 -6.69 -14.78 0.54
CA GLY A 93 -6.50 -14.46 -0.88
C GLY A 93 -5.98 -15.61 -1.72
N GLU A 94 -5.89 -16.84 -1.22
CA GLU A 94 -5.26 -17.98 -1.91
C GLU A 94 -5.81 -18.20 -3.31
N ASP A 95 -7.13 -18.34 -3.46
CA ASP A 95 -7.78 -18.55 -4.76
C ASP A 95 -7.59 -17.37 -5.72
N PHE A 96 -7.53 -16.15 -5.18
CA PHE A 96 -7.28 -14.94 -5.96
C PHE A 96 -5.82 -14.86 -6.44
N ILE A 97 -4.86 -15.22 -5.60
CA ILE A 97 -3.43 -15.22 -5.93
C ILE A 97 -3.15 -16.30 -6.98
N GLY A 98 -3.66 -17.53 -6.77
CA GLY A 98 -3.37 -18.67 -7.61
C GLY A 98 -1.86 -18.91 -7.76
N ASP A 99 -1.40 -19.10 -8.97
CA ASP A 99 0.02 -19.32 -9.29
C ASP A 99 0.81 -18.01 -9.53
N ASP A 100 0.22 -16.87 -9.27
CA ASP A 100 0.81 -15.56 -9.58
C ASP A 100 1.70 -15.05 -8.42
N THR A 101 2.61 -14.12 -8.73
CA THR A 101 3.30 -13.34 -7.70
C THR A 101 2.31 -12.38 -7.04
N CYS A 102 2.58 -11.94 -5.80
CA CYS A 102 1.65 -11.12 -5.04
C CYS A 102 2.34 -9.94 -4.37
N ALA A 103 1.75 -8.75 -4.50
CA ALA A 103 2.09 -7.60 -3.66
C ALA A 103 0.98 -7.39 -2.62
N MET A 104 1.36 -7.05 -1.39
CA MET A 104 0.43 -6.63 -0.35
C MET A 104 0.79 -5.27 0.20
N ILE A 105 -0.23 -4.43 0.38
CA ILE A 105 -0.11 -3.12 1.03
C ILE A 105 -1.13 -2.99 2.16
N LEU A 106 -0.71 -2.38 3.26
CA LEU A 106 -1.63 -2.02 4.34
C LEU A 106 -2.46 -0.80 3.93
N GLY A 107 -3.75 -0.89 4.15
CA GLY A 107 -4.74 0.11 3.71
C GLY A 107 -4.63 1.48 4.38
N ASP A 108 -3.77 1.62 5.38
CA ASP A 108 -3.51 2.84 6.14
C ASP A 108 -2.10 3.42 5.91
N ASN A 109 -1.37 2.92 4.93
CA ASN A 109 -0.04 3.39 4.60
C ASN A 109 -0.06 4.31 3.39
N ILE A 110 0.61 5.45 3.51
CA ILE A 110 0.76 6.46 2.47
C ILE A 110 2.23 6.56 2.11
N PHE A 111 2.53 6.49 0.81
CA PHE A 111 3.86 6.60 0.26
C PHE A 111 3.94 7.77 -0.71
N TYR A 112 4.96 8.62 -0.57
CA TYR A 112 5.22 9.70 -1.51
C TYR A 112 6.72 10.02 -1.57
N GLY A 113 7.29 10.09 -2.76
CA GLY A 113 8.68 10.44 -2.94
C GLY A 113 9.23 10.09 -4.32
N ASN A 114 10.38 10.68 -4.63
CA ASN A 114 11.06 10.46 -5.91
C ASN A 114 11.52 9.00 -6.07
N ARG A 115 11.55 8.51 -7.31
CA ARG A 115 11.98 7.16 -7.69
C ARG A 115 11.11 6.03 -7.11
N PHE A 116 9.94 6.34 -6.56
CA PHE A 116 9.09 5.30 -5.97
C PHE A 116 8.68 4.26 -7.02
N ARG A 117 8.34 4.70 -8.23
CA ARG A 117 8.00 3.79 -9.32
C ARG A 117 9.15 2.87 -9.71
N SER A 118 10.38 3.36 -9.70
CA SER A 118 11.58 2.54 -9.94
C SER A 118 11.75 1.46 -8.88
N ASN A 119 11.60 1.82 -7.59
CA ASN A 119 11.67 0.87 -6.48
C ASN A 119 10.57 -0.20 -6.57
N LEU A 120 9.35 0.20 -6.96
CA LEU A 120 8.23 -0.74 -7.16
C LEU A 120 8.51 -1.72 -8.30
N ARG A 121 9.02 -1.23 -9.45
CA ARG A 121 9.40 -2.08 -10.59
C ARG A 121 10.49 -3.10 -10.22
N GLU A 122 11.45 -2.68 -9.39
CA GLU A 122 12.50 -3.59 -8.93
C GLU A 122 11.94 -4.66 -8.02
N ALA A 123 11.04 -4.31 -7.10
CA ALA A 123 10.34 -5.27 -6.24
C ALA A 123 9.48 -6.26 -7.04
N VAL A 124 8.84 -5.82 -8.13
CA VAL A 124 8.12 -6.71 -9.06
C VAL A 124 9.08 -7.72 -9.69
N LYS A 125 10.23 -7.25 -10.22
CA LYS A 125 11.25 -8.14 -10.81
C LYS A 125 11.83 -9.12 -9.79
N ASP A 126 12.03 -8.68 -8.57
CA ASP A 126 12.51 -9.56 -7.49
C ASP A 126 11.51 -10.67 -7.18
N ALA A 127 10.22 -10.35 -7.12
CA ALA A 127 9.15 -11.33 -6.92
C ALA A 127 9.07 -12.34 -8.07
N GLU A 128 9.20 -11.87 -9.33
CA GLU A 128 9.25 -12.73 -10.52
C GLU A 128 10.50 -13.63 -10.53
N ALA A 129 11.60 -13.18 -9.89
CA ALA A 129 12.82 -13.96 -9.70
C ALA A 129 12.79 -14.91 -8.49
N GLY A 130 11.64 -15.05 -7.83
CA GLY A 130 11.45 -15.96 -6.69
C GLY A 130 11.98 -15.41 -5.36
N CYS A 131 11.98 -14.08 -5.17
CA CYS A 131 12.37 -13.42 -3.94
C CYS A 131 11.19 -12.68 -3.32
N ALA A 132 11.28 -12.40 -2.01
CA ALA A 132 10.43 -11.41 -1.35
C ALA A 132 11.18 -10.07 -1.25
N THR A 133 10.43 -8.96 -1.32
CA THR A 133 10.97 -7.61 -1.11
C THR A 133 10.16 -6.87 -0.05
N ILE A 134 10.87 -6.33 0.94
CA ILE A 134 10.35 -5.42 1.96
C ILE A 134 10.93 -4.02 1.75
N PHE A 135 10.24 -3.00 2.28
CA PHE A 135 10.69 -1.61 2.17
C PHE A 135 11.13 -1.08 3.52
N GLY A 136 12.41 -0.71 3.62
CA GLY A 136 13.01 -0.16 4.84
C GLY A 136 12.94 1.37 4.87
N TYR A 137 12.44 1.94 5.96
CA TYR A 137 12.35 3.37 6.20
C TYR A 137 13.00 3.75 7.52
N HIS A 138 13.85 4.78 7.51
CA HIS A 138 14.56 5.23 8.70
C HIS A 138 13.65 6.03 9.62
N VAL A 139 13.51 5.60 10.89
CA VAL A 139 12.68 6.24 11.90
C VAL A 139 13.48 6.53 13.18
N LYS A 140 12.91 7.32 14.08
CA LYS A 140 13.51 7.64 15.38
C LYS A 140 13.17 6.61 16.48
N ASP A 141 12.02 5.97 16.35
CA ASP A 141 11.38 5.08 17.30
C ASP A 141 11.10 3.69 16.67
N PRO A 142 12.16 2.97 16.23
CA PRO A 142 12.02 1.72 15.48
C PRO A 142 11.36 0.59 16.28
N GLU A 143 11.43 0.61 17.61
CA GLU A 143 10.83 -0.39 18.51
C GLU A 143 9.30 -0.53 18.36
N ARG A 144 8.66 0.42 17.71
CA ARG A 144 7.20 0.39 17.45
C ARG A 144 6.81 -0.48 16.27
N PHE A 145 7.78 -0.87 15.44
CA PHE A 145 7.58 -1.50 14.13
C PHE A 145 8.36 -2.81 14.01
N GLY A 146 8.12 -3.53 12.95
CA GLY A 146 9.07 -4.54 12.50
C GLY A 146 10.38 -3.86 12.08
N VAL A 147 11.52 -4.34 12.53
CA VAL A 147 12.85 -3.77 12.27
C VAL A 147 13.64 -4.67 11.35
N VAL A 148 14.29 -4.09 10.34
CA VAL A 148 15.20 -4.80 9.44
C VAL A 148 16.64 -4.36 9.67
N GLU A 149 17.55 -5.34 9.82
CA GLU A 149 19.00 -5.14 9.81
C GLU A 149 19.55 -5.62 8.48
N PHE A 150 20.51 -4.90 7.91
CA PHE A 150 21.17 -5.25 6.65
C PHE A 150 22.61 -4.77 6.63
N ASP A 151 23.43 -5.40 5.78
CA ASP A 151 24.83 -5.03 5.59
C ASP A 151 25.02 -3.87 4.58
N GLN A 152 26.26 -3.49 4.34
CA GLN A 152 26.63 -2.42 3.39
C GLN A 152 26.18 -2.71 1.94
N ASN A 153 25.98 -3.99 1.59
CA ASN A 153 25.52 -4.43 0.29
C ASN A 153 23.99 -4.57 0.24
N LYS A 154 23.26 -4.13 1.30
CA LYS A 154 21.82 -4.26 1.47
C LYS A 154 21.34 -5.72 1.57
N ARG A 155 22.20 -6.67 1.93
CA ARG A 155 21.79 -8.03 2.27
C ARG A 155 21.12 -7.99 3.64
N VAL A 156 19.91 -8.51 3.73
CA VAL A 156 19.17 -8.59 4.99
C VAL A 156 19.86 -9.58 5.92
N LEU A 157 20.10 -9.16 7.15
CA LEU A 157 20.75 -9.96 8.20
C LEU A 157 19.73 -10.46 9.23
N SER A 158 18.76 -9.62 9.59
CA SER A 158 17.69 -9.98 10.51
C SER A 158 16.43 -9.17 10.26
N VAL A 159 15.27 -9.75 10.64
CA VAL A 159 13.98 -9.06 10.77
C VAL A 159 13.36 -9.43 12.10
N GLU A 160 12.95 -8.42 12.88
CA GLU A 160 12.41 -8.60 14.23
C GLU A 160 11.16 -7.78 14.43
N GLU A 161 10.08 -8.39 14.99
CA GLU A 161 8.82 -7.69 15.27
C GLU A 161 8.94 -6.94 16.60
N LYS A 162 8.82 -5.61 16.56
CA LYS A 162 8.81 -4.71 17.74
C LYS A 162 9.83 -5.08 18.81
N PRO A 163 11.13 -5.14 18.45
CA PRO A 163 12.18 -5.52 19.38
C PRO A 163 12.33 -4.49 20.51
N GLU A 164 12.57 -4.94 21.75
CA GLU A 164 12.88 -4.04 22.86
C GLU A 164 14.21 -3.31 22.66
N HIS A 165 15.15 -3.94 21.96
CA HIS A 165 16.48 -3.42 21.64
C HIS A 165 16.73 -3.51 20.13
N PRO A 166 16.24 -2.54 19.33
CA PRO A 166 16.39 -2.56 17.87
C PRO A 166 17.85 -2.56 17.42
N ARG A 167 18.20 -3.43 16.46
CA ARG A 167 19.55 -3.50 15.89
C ARG A 167 19.80 -2.46 14.80
N SER A 168 18.75 -1.84 14.30
CA SER A 168 18.83 -0.76 13.33
C SER A 168 17.68 0.25 13.53
N ASN A 169 17.80 1.43 12.90
CA ASN A 169 16.73 2.43 12.87
C ASN A 169 15.85 2.27 11.61
N TYR A 170 15.98 1.18 10.86
CA TYR A 170 15.14 0.94 9.70
C TYR A 170 13.98 0.04 10.05
N CYS A 171 12.77 0.60 10.00
CA CYS A 171 11.55 -0.18 10.12
C CYS A 171 11.08 -0.71 8.77
N VAL A 172 10.38 -1.83 8.80
CA VAL A 172 9.68 -2.41 7.65
C VAL A 172 8.34 -1.69 7.50
N THR A 173 8.12 -1.09 6.33
CA THR A 173 6.85 -0.42 6.03
C THR A 173 5.76 -1.42 5.70
N GLY A 174 4.52 -0.94 5.56
CA GLY A 174 3.38 -1.80 5.21
C GLY A 174 3.23 -2.08 3.70
N LEU A 175 4.33 -2.32 2.99
CA LEU A 175 4.35 -2.69 1.57
C LEU A 175 5.29 -3.86 1.34
N TYR A 176 4.79 -4.90 0.69
CA TYR A 176 5.45 -6.20 0.56
C TYR A 176 5.25 -6.76 -0.84
N PHE A 177 6.28 -7.38 -1.41
CA PHE A 177 6.21 -8.11 -2.67
C PHE A 177 6.74 -9.53 -2.45
N TYR A 178 6.03 -10.51 -2.98
CA TYR A 178 6.34 -11.93 -2.81
C TYR A 178 6.21 -12.69 -4.11
N ASP A 179 6.95 -13.77 -4.23
CA ASP A 179 6.76 -14.77 -5.28
C ASP A 179 5.48 -15.61 -5.05
N ASN A 180 5.21 -16.56 -5.93
CA ASN A 180 4.01 -17.41 -5.87
C ASN A 180 3.99 -18.42 -4.71
N ARG A 181 5.08 -18.56 -3.94
CA ARG A 181 5.16 -19.45 -2.75
C ARG A 181 4.61 -18.78 -1.49
N VAL A 182 4.16 -17.54 -1.57
CA VAL A 182 3.73 -16.77 -0.40
C VAL A 182 2.62 -17.46 0.38
N VAL A 183 1.67 -18.12 -0.28
CA VAL A 183 0.57 -18.85 0.38
C VAL A 183 1.11 -20.07 1.12
N GLU A 184 1.99 -20.84 0.49
CA GLU A 184 2.63 -22.01 1.13
C GLU A 184 3.43 -21.59 2.37
N LYS A 185 4.21 -20.52 2.27
CA LYS A 185 4.96 -19.98 3.42
C LYS A 185 4.05 -19.40 4.49
N ALA A 186 2.97 -18.72 4.13
CA ALA A 186 1.99 -18.21 5.09
C ALA A 186 1.33 -19.32 5.93
N ARG A 187 1.15 -20.52 5.36
CA ARG A 187 0.66 -21.71 6.11
C ARG A 187 1.64 -22.22 7.14
N GLN A 188 2.92 -21.89 7.04
CA GLN A 188 3.96 -22.29 7.98
C GLN A 188 4.12 -21.28 9.14
N VAL A 189 3.51 -20.11 9.03
CA VAL A 189 3.53 -19.10 10.10
C VAL A 189 2.63 -19.56 11.25
N HIS A 190 3.16 -19.51 12.46
CA HIS A 190 2.43 -19.83 13.69
C HIS A 190 1.99 -18.55 14.40
N PRO A 191 0.85 -18.58 15.12
CA PRO A 191 0.42 -17.43 15.91
C PRO A 191 1.49 -17.02 16.92
N SER A 192 1.79 -15.73 16.98
CA SER A 192 2.69 -15.14 17.97
C SER A 192 2.09 -15.17 19.38
N ALA A 193 2.83 -14.68 20.38
CA ALA A 193 2.31 -14.49 21.73
C ALA A 193 1.07 -13.57 21.79
N ARG A 194 0.83 -12.76 20.74
CA ARG A 194 -0.37 -11.92 20.57
C ARG A 194 -1.54 -12.66 19.90
N GLY A 195 -1.34 -13.90 19.49
CA GLY A 195 -2.31 -14.69 18.71
C GLY A 195 -2.40 -14.31 17.24
N GLU A 196 -1.46 -13.52 16.72
CA GLU A 196 -1.45 -13.03 15.34
C GLU A 196 -0.46 -13.80 14.44
N LEU A 197 -0.84 -14.05 13.19
CA LEU A 197 0.07 -14.51 12.13
C LEU A 197 0.89 -13.33 11.64
N GLU A 198 2.11 -13.19 12.19
CA GLU A 198 2.94 -12.02 11.96
C GLU A 198 3.54 -12.01 10.56
N ILE A 199 3.51 -10.87 9.90
CA ILE A 199 4.18 -10.69 8.62
C ILE A 199 5.70 -10.78 8.75
N THR A 200 6.23 -10.43 9.91
CA THR A 200 7.66 -10.54 10.23
C THR A 200 8.11 -11.99 10.22
N ASP A 201 7.29 -12.92 10.71
CA ASP A 201 7.61 -14.35 10.66
C ASP A 201 7.56 -14.91 9.24
N LEU A 202 6.60 -14.46 8.43
CA LEU A 202 6.59 -14.77 7.00
C LEU A 202 7.87 -14.26 6.30
N ASN A 203 8.29 -13.03 6.57
CA ASN A 203 9.53 -12.48 6.03
C ASN A 203 10.76 -13.26 6.50
N ARG A 204 10.77 -13.77 7.75
CA ARG A 204 11.85 -14.60 8.27
C ARG A 204 11.99 -15.91 7.50
N LEU A 205 10.89 -16.56 7.09
CA LEU A 205 10.94 -17.75 6.24
C LEU A 205 11.59 -17.48 4.87
N TYR A 206 11.44 -16.27 4.32
CA TYR A 206 12.16 -15.87 3.10
C TYR A 206 13.63 -15.54 3.38
N LEU A 207 13.94 -14.99 4.56
CA LEU A 207 15.32 -14.72 4.97
C LEU A 207 16.12 -16.02 5.16
N GLU A 208 15.50 -17.03 5.78
CA GLU A 208 16.09 -18.37 5.98
C GLU A 208 16.42 -19.06 4.64
N ASP A 209 15.64 -18.81 3.60
CA ASP A 209 15.90 -19.29 2.24
C ASP A 209 16.93 -18.43 1.47
N ASP A 210 17.49 -17.37 2.06
CA ASP A 210 18.34 -16.35 1.39
C ASP A 210 17.59 -15.67 0.21
N ARG A 211 16.27 -15.45 0.36
CA ARG A 211 15.37 -14.90 -0.65
C ARG A 211 14.64 -13.62 -0.21
N LEU A 212 15.05 -13.00 0.91
CA LEU A 212 14.51 -11.72 1.35
C LEU A 212 15.39 -10.57 0.92
N LYS A 213 14.82 -9.60 0.22
CA LYS A 213 15.47 -8.36 -0.21
C LYS A 213 14.90 -7.14 0.48
N VAL A 214 15.67 -6.08 0.60
CA VAL A 214 15.21 -4.79 1.13
C VAL A 214 15.45 -3.67 0.13
N GLN A 215 14.39 -2.89 -0.14
CA GLN A 215 14.46 -1.61 -0.84
C GLN A 215 14.44 -0.49 0.18
N LEU A 216 15.46 0.39 0.16
CA LEU A 216 15.55 1.49 1.10
C LEU A 216 14.88 2.74 0.55
N LEU A 217 13.90 3.26 1.28
CA LEU A 217 13.26 4.53 1.01
C LEU A 217 14.16 5.65 1.57
N GLY A 218 14.80 6.40 0.66
CA GLY A 218 15.84 7.35 0.99
C GLY A 218 15.34 8.71 1.48
N ARG A 219 16.26 9.67 1.59
CA ARG A 219 15.93 11.06 1.95
C ARG A 219 14.99 11.67 0.92
N GLY A 220 14.04 12.48 1.39
CA GLY A 220 13.01 13.09 0.54
C GLY A 220 11.83 12.16 0.24
N PHE A 221 11.84 10.94 0.78
CA PHE A 221 10.70 10.03 0.76
C PHE A 221 9.87 10.21 2.03
N ALA A 222 8.56 10.20 1.90
CA ALA A 222 7.63 10.18 3.02
C ALA A 222 6.88 8.86 3.05
N TRP A 223 6.96 8.18 4.18
CA TRP A 223 6.09 7.10 4.57
C TRP A 223 5.30 7.52 5.80
N LEU A 224 3.99 7.44 5.71
CA LEU A 224 3.08 7.90 6.77
C LEU A 224 2.20 6.72 7.18
N ASP A 225 2.31 6.33 8.45
CA ASP A 225 1.41 5.37 9.12
C ASP A 225 0.32 6.18 9.84
N THR A 226 -0.92 6.03 9.41
CA THR A 226 -2.07 6.79 9.94
C THR A 226 -2.76 6.09 11.10
N GLY A 227 -1.97 5.44 11.97
CA GLY A 227 -2.46 4.57 13.05
C GLY A 227 -3.04 5.27 14.28
N THR A 228 -2.77 6.58 14.46
CA THR A 228 -3.27 7.41 15.57
C THR A 228 -3.94 8.67 15.06
N VAL A 229 -4.65 9.40 15.92
CA VAL A 229 -5.30 10.68 15.56
C VAL A 229 -4.26 11.71 15.12
N GLU A 230 -3.13 11.77 15.82
CA GLU A 230 -2.01 12.66 15.51
C GLU A 230 -1.40 12.33 14.16
N SER A 231 -1.07 11.05 13.92
CA SER A 231 -0.45 10.64 12.64
C SER A 231 -1.42 10.76 11.45
N LEU A 232 -2.74 10.60 11.66
CA LEU A 232 -3.75 10.89 10.65
C LEU A 232 -3.79 12.38 10.28
N MET A 233 -3.71 13.26 11.28
CA MET A 233 -3.66 14.70 11.07
C MET A 233 -2.37 15.11 10.37
N ASP A 234 -1.22 14.60 10.82
CA ASP A 234 0.09 14.87 10.20
C ASP A 234 0.11 14.44 8.73
N ALA A 235 -0.48 13.29 8.42
CA ALA A 235 -0.62 12.82 7.04
C ALA A 235 -1.49 13.77 6.19
N ALA A 236 -2.61 14.25 6.72
CA ALA A 236 -3.48 15.19 6.02
C ALA A 236 -2.77 16.53 5.76
N VAL A 237 -2.03 17.06 6.76
CA VAL A 237 -1.25 18.31 6.64
C VAL A 237 -0.11 18.14 5.63
N PHE A 238 0.58 16.99 5.65
CA PHE A 238 1.64 16.70 4.69
C PHE A 238 1.08 16.69 3.25
N VAL A 239 0.02 15.93 3.00
CA VAL A 239 -0.62 15.83 1.69
C VAL A 239 -1.08 17.21 1.21
N GLN A 240 -1.78 17.98 2.06
CA GLN A 240 -2.21 19.34 1.78
C GLN A 240 -1.04 20.25 1.39
N THR A 241 0.05 20.20 2.15
CA THR A 241 1.21 21.05 1.94
C THR A 241 1.88 20.77 0.60
N VAL A 242 2.09 19.48 0.28
CA VAL A 242 2.72 19.09 -0.97
C VAL A 242 1.81 19.45 -2.15
N GLN A 243 0.53 19.08 -2.12
CA GLN A 243 -0.41 19.35 -3.20
C GLN A 243 -0.53 20.85 -3.48
N ASN A 244 -0.65 21.68 -2.45
CA ASN A 244 -0.75 23.14 -2.61
C ASN A 244 0.54 23.81 -3.11
N ARG A 245 1.71 23.20 -2.87
CA ARG A 245 3.00 23.77 -3.29
C ARG A 245 3.43 23.34 -4.69
N GLN A 246 3.04 22.13 -5.09
CA GLN A 246 3.49 21.52 -6.35
C GLN A 246 2.39 21.49 -7.42
N ASP A 247 1.15 21.87 -7.08
CA ASP A 247 -0.03 21.78 -7.96
C ASP A 247 -0.28 20.37 -8.49
N VAL A 248 -0.12 19.38 -7.62
CA VAL A 248 -0.32 17.94 -7.90
C VAL A 248 -1.45 17.40 -7.04
N ILE A 249 -1.99 16.24 -7.40
CA ILE A 249 -2.77 15.41 -6.48
C ILE A 249 -1.99 14.12 -6.19
N ILE A 250 -1.65 13.92 -4.92
CA ILE A 250 -1.00 12.68 -4.48
C ILE A 250 -2.02 11.55 -4.53
N SER A 251 -1.66 10.46 -5.25
CA SER A 251 -2.46 9.23 -5.29
C SER A 251 -3.88 9.43 -5.83
N ALA A 252 -3.99 9.96 -7.05
CA ALA A 252 -5.23 9.98 -7.83
C ALA A 252 -5.29 8.72 -8.72
N PRO A 253 -6.10 7.70 -8.41
CA PRO A 253 -6.12 6.45 -9.18
C PRO A 253 -6.43 6.65 -10.67
N GLU A 254 -7.32 7.59 -11.01
CA GLU A 254 -7.70 7.90 -12.40
C GLU A 254 -6.52 8.49 -13.17
N GLU A 255 -5.75 9.37 -12.55
CA GLU A 255 -4.55 9.95 -13.14
C GLU A 255 -3.47 8.90 -13.34
N VAL A 256 -3.22 8.05 -12.31
CA VAL A 256 -2.31 6.91 -12.42
C VAL A 256 -2.73 6.01 -13.58
N ALA A 257 -4.00 5.64 -13.67
CA ALA A 257 -4.53 4.81 -14.75
C ALA A 257 -4.35 5.45 -16.15
N TYR A 258 -4.53 6.76 -16.26
CA TYR A 258 -4.32 7.49 -17.49
C TYR A 258 -2.83 7.48 -17.91
N HIS A 259 -1.93 7.77 -16.99
CA HIS A 259 -0.49 7.73 -17.25
C HIS A 259 0.04 6.32 -17.52
N MET A 260 -0.60 5.29 -16.98
CA MET A 260 -0.30 3.89 -17.29
C MET A 260 -0.91 3.43 -18.63
N GLY A 261 -1.67 4.29 -19.32
CA GLY A 261 -2.35 3.95 -20.58
C GLY A 261 -3.55 3.01 -20.40
N TRP A 262 -4.08 2.86 -19.18
CA TRP A 262 -5.25 2.02 -18.89
C TRP A 262 -6.57 2.75 -19.13
N LEU A 263 -6.56 4.08 -19.05
CA LEU A 263 -7.66 4.97 -19.42
C LEU A 263 -7.28 5.85 -20.60
N THR A 264 -8.23 6.04 -21.48
CA THR A 264 -8.14 7.05 -22.57
C THR A 264 -8.44 8.45 -22.02
N LYS A 265 -8.05 9.48 -22.76
CA LYS A 265 -8.41 10.88 -22.46
C LYS A 265 -9.92 11.06 -22.26
N ALA A 266 -10.74 10.44 -23.11
CA ALA A 266 -12.20 10.53 -23.02
C ALA A 266 -12.73 9.90 -21.73
N GLN A 267 -12.17 8.76 -21.30
CA GLN A 267 -12.52 8.11 -20.04
C GLN A 267 -12.10 8.94 -18.83
N LEU A 268 -10.90 9.55 -18.86
CA LEU A 268 -10.46 10.43 -17.77
C LEU A 268 -11.35 11.68 -17.66
N LEU A 269 -11.76 12.29 -18.79
CA LEU A 269 -12.72 13.41 -18.78
C LEU A 269 -14.10 12.99 -18.25
N ALA A 270 -14.56 11.79 -18.59
CA ALA A 270 -15.82 11.24 -18.05
C ALA A 270 -15.73 11.00 -16.54
N ALA A 271 -14.61 10.48 -16.04
CA ALA A 271 -14.35 10.33 -14.61
C ALA A 271 -14.33 11.70 -13.90
N ALA A 272 -13.61 12.68 -14.48
CA ALA A 272 -13.55 14.05 -13.94
C ALA A 272 -14.93 14.71 -13.83
N ALA A 273 -15.85 14.42 -14.77
CA ALA A 273 -17.21 14.97 -14.75
C ALA A 273 -18.05 14.47 -13.56
N GLN A 274 -17.78 13.27 -13.04
CA GLN A 274 -18.50 12.73 -11.88
C GLN A 274 -18.21 13.52 -10.60
N TYR A 275 -17.05 14.17 -10.51
CA TYR A 275 -16.66 15.01 -9.37
C TYR A 275 -17.21 16.44 -9.44
N GLN A 276 -17.97 16.76 -10.48
CA GLN A 276 -18.64 18.07 -10.65
C GLN A 276 -17.66 19.24 -10.51
N ASN A 277 -17.89 20.08 -9.48
CA ASN A 277 -17.08 21.28 -9.20
C ASN A 277 -15.99 21.06 -8.15
N ALA A 278 -15.77 19.81 -7.69
CA ALA A 278 -14.71 19.53 -6.73
C ALA A 278 -13.32 19.80 -7.33
N PRO A 279 -12.36 20.28 -6.53
CA PRO A 279 -10.97 20.51 -6.99
C PRO A 279 -10.35 19.25 -7.60
N TYR A 280 -10.67 18.07 -7.08
CA TYR A 280 -10.22 16.78 -7.58
C TYR A 280 -10.63 16.57 -9.06
N GLY A 281 -11.90 16.84 -9.41
CA GLY A 281 -12.37 16.75 -10.79
C GLY A 281 -11.77 17.83 -11.71
N ALA A 282 -11.48 19.02 -11.18
CA ALA A 282 -10.80 20.08 -11.93
C ALA A 282 -9.36 19.66 -12.29
N HIS A 283 -8.64 19.04 -11.35
CA HIS A 283 -7.31 18.49 -11.57
C HIS A 283 -7.31 17.41 -12.67
N LEU A 284 -8.20 16.41 -12.58
CA LEU A 284 -8.30 15.36 -13.60
C LEU A 284 -8.57 15.92 -15.02
N ARG A 285 -9.38 16.98 -15.13
CA ARG A 285 -9.60 17.69 -16.39
C ARG A 285 -8.31 18.36 -16.89
N ALA A 286 -7.57 19.03 -16.00
CA ALA A 286 -6.31 19.67 -16.35
C ALA A 286 -5.25 18.65 -16.81
N VAL A 287 -5.17 17.49 -16.16
CA VAL A 287 -4.33 16.36 -16.60
C VAL A 287 -4.74 15.87 -17.99
N ALA A 288 -6.03 15.63 -18.22
CA ALA A 288 -6.54 15.16 -19.50
C ALA A 288 -6.30 16.17 -20.64
N GLU A 289 -6.27 17.47 -20.33
CA GLU A 289 -6.07 18.56 -21.28
C GLU A 289 -4.58 18.95 -21.46
N ASP A 290 -3.66 18.16 -20.89
CA ASP A 290 -2.20 18.40 -20.90
C ASP A 290 -1.79 19.79 -20.36
N LYS A 291 -2.57 20.34 -19.42
CA LYS A 291 -2.30 21.65 -18.78
C LYS A 291 -1.33 21.54 -17.62
N LEU A 292 -1.17 20.35 -17.06
CA LEU A 292 -0.21 20.04 -15.99
C LEU A 292 0.94 19.27 -16.63
N VAL A 293 2.08 19.95 -16.79
CA VAL A 293 3.30 19.34 -17.34
C VAL A 293 4.19 18.98 -16.16
N PHE A 294 4.11 17.73 -15.71
CA PHE A 294 5.12 17.19 -14.82
C PHE A 294 6.26 16.61 -15.66
N GLU A 295 7.49 16.82 -15.21
CA GLU A 295 8.62 16.08 -15.76
C GLU A 295 8.25 14.59 -15.73
N ARG A 296 8.17 13.97 -16.90
CA ARG A 296 7.70 12.60 -17.05
C ARG A 296 8.73 11.67 -16.41
N GLU A 297 8.56 11.35 -15.13
CA GLU A 297 9.17 10.13 -14.52
C GLU A 297 8.69 8.83 -15.21
N LEU A 298 8.10 8.98 -16.41
CA LEU A 298 7.44 7.92 -17.16
C LEU A 298 8.42 7.09 -18.01
N HIS A 299 9.69 7.44 -18.03
CA HIS A 299 10.68 6.82 -18.93
C HIS A 299 11.90 6.21 -18.23
N ASP A 300 11.95 6.17 -16.88
CA ASP A 300 13.02 5.46 -16.14
C ASP A 300 12.57 4.11 -15.59
#